data_51d3449d996eb60ae36126d25bed3c6c
#
_entry.id   51d3449d996eb60ae36126d25bed3c6c
#
_cell.length_a   1.000
_cell.length_b   1.000
_cell.length_c   1.000
_cell.angle_alpha   90.00
_cell.angle_beta   90.00
_cell.angle_gamma   90.00
#
_symmetry.space_group_name_H-M   'P 1'
#
loop_
_entity.id
_entity.type
_entity.pdbx_description
1 polymer ?
#
loop_
_entity_poly.entity_id
_entity_poly.type
_entity_poly.pdbx_seq_one_letter_code
_entity_poly.pdbx_strand_id
1 'polypeptide(L)'
;MRWNDRTRGLVLFALALLIYGFGIGRAFVFDDVVYISDNSLLHRPDAFRAFWFTSEAFNYYPLFWSLLRIQWLLWGNHPLGYHLVNLLVHCTNALLVWRIARLWRLPAAWWVAALFAVHPVNVQTLSWAAEQKNTWSFLFMALALFAFDKHTARRDWRSYAVAFVCFIAALACKTSTVCLPVFLAMRYAFTQRANARAILLKLMPFFAAAFAAGVTTMWFEQNRVGAKSLMSTLSLWQRIEASGAAFWFYLEKALLPVHLTPMYQGWVDSTASSHGLLPGLLLAIALVACALLSRHIG
;
A
#
# COMPACT_ATOMS: atom_id res chain seq x y z
N MET A 1 -10.95 -18.77 28.43
CA MET A 1 -10.23 -19.64 27.48
C MET A 1 -9.12 -18.84 26.79
N ARG A 2 -7.84 -19.13 27.04
CA ARG A 2 -6.74 -18.43 26.33
C ARG A 2 -6.43 -19.21 25.05
N TRP A 3 -6.84 -18.71 23.92
CA TRP A 3 -6.48 -19.30 22.63
C TRP A 3 -4.98 -19.24 22.41
N ASN A 4 -4.40 -20.34 21.89
CA ASN A 4 -3.00 -20.37 21.51
C ASN A 4 -2.78 -19.56 20.21
N ASP A 5 -1.51 -19.26 19.89
CA ASP A 5 -1.18 -18.43 18.72
C ASP A 5 -1.61 -19.09 17.38
N ARG A 6 -1.59 -20.41 17.30
CA ARG A 6 -2.04 -21.13 16.09
C ARG A 6 -3.55 -20.95 15.89
N THR A 7 -4.34 -21.14 16.93
CA THR A 7 -5.81 -20.92 16.88
C THR A 7 -6.14 -19.49 16.50
N ARG A 8 -5.46 -18.51 17.09
CA ARG A 8 -5.64 -17.08 16.75
C ARG A 8 -5.33 -16.79 15.29
N GLY A 9 -4.26 -17.36 14.75
CA GLY A 9 -3.90 -17.22 13.35
C GLY A 9 -4.92 -17.85 12.42
N LEU A 10 -5.39 -19.05 12.73
CA LEU A 10 -6.44 -19.73 11.96
C LEU A 10 -7.76 -18.96 11.98
N VAL A 11 -8.12 -18.36 13.11
CA VAL A 11 -9.34 -17.53 13.19
C VAL A 11 -9.21 -16.27 12.35
N LEU A 12 -8.06 -15.58 12.33
CA LEU A 12 -7.83 -14.45 11.43
C LEU A 12 -7.99 -14.85 9.96
N PHE A 13 -7.39 -15.97 9.58
CA PHE A 13 -7.52 -16.52 8.23
C PHE A 13 -8.98 -16.84 7.88
N ALA A 14 -9.67 -17.55 8.78
CA ALA A 14 -11.07 -17.92 8.60
C ALA A 14 -12.00 -16.70 8.50
N LEU A 15 -11.76 -15.64 9.28
CA LEU A 15 -12.53 -14.39 9.22
C LEU A 15 -12.41 -13.73 7.85
N ALA A 16 -11.18 -13.56 7.33
CA ALA A 16 -10.98 -12.99 6.01
C ALA A 16 -11.62 -13.85 4.90
N LEU A 17 -11.43 -15.18 4.98
CA LEU A 17 -12.05 -16.13 4.05
C LEU A 17 -13.57 -16.09 4.09
N LEU A 18 -14.17 -16.02 5.27
CA LEU A 18 -15.61 -15.98 5.44
C LEU A 18 -16.22 -14.71 4.83
N ILE A 19 -15.57 -13.56 5.01
CA ILE A 19 -16.10 -12.27 4.54
C ILE A 19 -15.88 -12.06 3.05
N TYR A 20 -14.70 -12.42 2.54
CA TYR A 20 -14.35 -12.13 1.14
C TYR A 20 -14.40 -13.35 0.22
N GLY A 21 -14.48 -14.55 0.78
CA GLY A 21 -14.51 -15.81 0.01
C GLY A 21 -15.66 -15.93 -0.98
N PHE A 22 -16.79 -15.28 -0.69
CA PHE A 22 -17.95 -15.24 -1.61
C PHE A 22 -17.65 -14.54 -2.96
N GLY A 23 -16.61 -13.73 -3.02
CA GLY A 23 -16.17 -13.06 -4.24
C GLY A 23 -15.29 -13.88 -5.17
N ILE A 24 -14.71 -15.00 -4.71
CA ILE A 24 -13.66 -15.75 -5.42
C ILE A 24 -14.15 -16.31 -6.78
N GLY A 25 -15.39 -16.73 -6.89
CA GLY A 25 -15.96 -17.31 -8.12
C GLY A 25 -16.54 -16.30 -9.12
N ARG A 26 -16.36 -15.01 -8.89
CA ARG A 26 -16.92 -13.96 -9.76
C ARG A 26 -16.06 -13.72 -11.01
N ALA A 27 -16.71 -13.21 -12.06
CA ALA A 27 -16.05 -12.80 -13.28
C ALA A 27 -15.12 -11.60 -13.04
N PHE A 28 -14.23 -11.35 -13.98
CA PHE A 28 -13.46 -10.12 -14.04
C PHE A 28 -14.36 -8.90 -14.16
N VAL A 29 -14.02 -7.82 -13.45
CA VAL A 29 -14.80 -6.58 -13.41
C VAL A 29 -13.90 -5.36 -13.58
N PHE A 30 -14.43 -4.30 -14.16
CA PHE A 30 -13.72 -3.01 -14.32
C PHE A 30 -12.31 -3.16 -14.92
N ASP A 31 -11.29 -2.70 -14.20
CA ASP A 31 -9.89 -2.74 -14.63
C ASP A 31 -9.37 -4.15 -14.91
N ASP A 32 -9.98 -5.21 -14.36
CA ASP A 32 -9.55 -6.58 -14.58
C ASP A 32 -9.54 -6.94 -16.07
N VAL A 33 -10.55 -6.47 -16.81
CA VAL A 33 -10.66 -6.70 -18.25
C VAL A 33 -9.45 -6.07 -18.97
N VAL A 34 -9.15 -4.80 -18.68
CA VAL A 34 -8.06 -4.05 -19.32
C VAL A 34 -6.68 -4.57 -18.87
N TYR A 35 -6.56 -4.99 -17.61
CA TYR A 35 -5.28 -5.45 -17.06
C TYR A 35 -4.97 -6.91 -17.38
N ILE A 36 -6.00 -7.75 -17.57
CA ILE A 36 -5.84 -9.20 -17.71
C ILE A 36 -6.37 -9.68 -19.06
N SER A 37 -7.70 -9.60 -19.31
CA SER A 37 -8.35 -10.23 -20.46
C SER A 37 -7.92 -9.62 -21.79
N ASP A 38 -7.90 -8.29 -21.88
CA ASP A 38 -7.63 -7.54 -23.10
C ASP A 38 -6.18 -7.01 -23.18
N ASN A 39 -5.34 -7.37 -22.23
CA ASN A 39 -3.97 -6.89 -22.16
C ASN A 39 -3.03 -7.67 -23.08
N SER A 40 -2.90 -7.21 -24.32
CA SER A 40 -1.99 -7.82 -25.29
C SER A 40 -0.54 -7.90 -24.81
N LEU A 41 -0.06 -6.90 -24.04
CA LEU A 41 1.30 -6.90 -23.50
C LEU A 41 1.48 -8.01 -22.45
N LEU A 42 0.47 -8.27 -21.61
CA LEU A 42 0.49 -9.36 -20.63
C LEU A 42 0.60 -10.73 -21.31
N HIS A 43 0.02 -10.88 -22.52
CA HIS A 43 -0.05 -12.16 -23.23
C HIS A 43 1.19 -12.47 -24.07
N ARG A 44 2.04 -11.50 -24.36
CA ARG A 44 3.24 -11.66 -25.22
C ARG A 44 4.30 -12.58 -24.57
N PRO A 45 5.07 -13.32 -25.37
CA PRO A 45 6.19 -14.13 -24.85
C PRO A 45 7.26 -13.32 -24.13
N ASP A 46 7.52 -12.08 -24.60
CA ASP A 46 8.51 -11.16 -24.06
C ASP A 46 7.98 -10.23 -22.96
N ALA A 47 6.79 -10.49 -22.42
CA ALA A 47 6.10 -9.65 -21.43
C ALA A 47 6.99 -9.29 -20.23
N PHE A 48 7.73 -10.25 -19.65
CA PHE A 48 8.63 -9.97 -18.53
C PHE A 48 9.67 -8.91 -18.88
N ARG A 49 10.29 -9.02 -20.08
CA ARG A 49 11.26 -8.01 -20.54
C ARG A 49 10.58 -6.65 -20.70
N ALA A 50 9.39 -6.63 -21.29
CA ALA A 50 8.65 -5.40 -21.51
C ALA A 50 8.32 -4.69 -20.19
N PHE A 51 7.88 -5.42 -19.15
CA PHE A 51 7.53 -4.84 -17.84
C PHE A 51 8.70 -4.21 -17.12
N TRP A 52 9.91 -4.79 -17.25
CA TRP A 52 11.08 -4.33 -16.52
C TRP A 52 11.92 -3.29 -17.27
N PHE A 53 11.94 -3.34 -18.61
CA PHE A 53 12.92 -2.62 -19.40
C PHE A 53 12.33 -1.71 -20.49
N THR A 54 11.00 -1.62 -20.58
CA THR A 54 10.33 -0.70 -21.51
C THR A 54 9.29 0.16 -20.80
N SER A 55 8.74 1.13 -21.53
CA SER A 55 7.65 1.96 -21.06
C SER A 55 6.30 1.58 -21.70
N GLU A 56 6.13 0.35 -22.16
CA GLU A 56 4.90 -0.08 -22.85
C GLU A 56 3.71 -0.26 -21.91
N ALA A 57 3.96 -0.64 -20.64
CA ALA A 57 2.90 -0.83 -19.65
C ALA A 57 2.20 0.50 -19.29
N PHE A 58 0.98 0.42 -18.79
CA PHE A 58 0.22 1.60 -18.35
C PHE A 58 0.92 2.36 -17.21
N ASN A 59 1.56 1.62 -16.30
CA ASN A 59 2.29 2.16 -15.17
C ASN A 59 3.54 1.31 -14.90
N TYR A 60 4.52 1.87 -14.21
CA TYR A 60 5.76 1.16 -13.91
C TYR A 60 5.65 0.39 -12.60
N TYR A 61 4.96 -0.77 -12.65
CA TYR A 61 4.83 -1.73 -11.56
C TYR A 61 5.35 -3.11 -12.00
N PRO A 62 6.65 -3.23 -12.31
CA PRO A 62 7.20 -4.39 -13.01
C PRO A 62 7.01 -5.70 -12.27
N LEU A 63 7.09 -5.71 -10.92
CA LEU A 63 6.87 -6.93 -10.14
C LEU A 63 5.39 -7.32 -10.13
N PHE A 64 4.47 -6.35 -10.00
CA PHE A 64 3.04 -6.63 -10.07
C PHE A 64 2.65 -7.23 -11.43
N TRP A 65 3.12 -6.62 -12.54
CA TRP A 65 2.89 -7.16 -13.88
C TRP A 65 3.47 -8.56 -14.07
N SER A 66 4.66 -8.82 -13.49
CA SER A 66 5.28 -10.13 -13.50
C SER A 66 4.44 -11.17 -12.75
N LEU A 67 3.89 -10.80 -11.59
CA LEU A 67 2.99 -11.67 -10.82
C LEU A 67 1.68 -11.94 -11.56
N LEU A 68 1.10 -10.95 -12.24
CA LEU A 68 -0.07 -11.17 -13.10
C LEU A 68 0.27 -12.07 -14.30
N ARG A 69 1.44 -11.90 -14.91
CA ARG A 69 1.89 -12.76 -16.01
C ARG A 69 2.04 -14.23 -15.60
N ILE A 70 2.59 -14.47 -14.41
CA ILE A 70 2.66 -15.83 -13.85
C ILE A 70 1.26 -16.42 -13.68
N GLN A 71 0.33 -15.65 -13.14
CA GLN A 71 -1.06 -16.07 -12.97
C GLN A 71 -1.75 -16.32 -14.32
N TRP A 72 -1.50 -15.47 -15.31
CA TRP A 72 -1.98 -15.69 -16.68
C TRP A 72 -1.46 -17.00 -17.28
N LEU A 73 -0.19 -17.31 -17.09
CA LEU A 73 0.40 -18.58 -17.59
C LEU A 73 -0.20 -19.81 -16.89
N LEU A 74 -0.69 -19.67 -15.66
CA LEU A 74 -1.29 -20.77 -14.90
C LEU A 74 -2.77 -20.95 -15.21
N TRP A 75 -3.52 -19.85 -15.35
CA TRP A 75 -5.00 -19.89 -15.40
C TRP A 75 -5.61 -19.22 -16.62
N GLY A 76 -4.82 -18.54 -17.47
CA GLY A 76 -5.34 -17.81 -18.62
C GLY A 76 -6.43 -16.82 -18.18
N ASN A 77 -7.58 -16.88 -18.83
CA ASN A 77 -8.71 -15.99 -18.58
C ASN A 77 -9.68 -16.51 -17.50
N HIS A 78 -9.24 -17.40 -16.60
CA HIS A 78 -10.08 -17.93 -15.52
C HIS A 78 -9.90 -17.13 -14.23
N PRO A 79 -10.92 -16.36 -13.76
CA PRO A 79 -10.78 -15.42 -12.64
C PRO A 79 -10.45 -16.05 -11.30
N LEU A 80 -10.89 -17.30 -11.07
CA LEU A 80 -10.83 -17.99 -9.77
C LEU A 80 -9.43 -17.95 -9.15
N GLY A 81 -8.38 -18.28 -9.93
CA GLY A 81 -7.01 -18.32 -9.44
C GLY A 81 -6.50 -16.95 -8.98
N TYR A 82 -6.84 -15.90 -9.71
CA TYR A 82 -6.46 -14.53 -9.38
C TYR A 82 -7.11 -14.06 -8.07
N HIS A 83 -8.41 -14.28 -7.91
CA HIS A 83 -9.12 -13.92 -6.66
C HIS A 83 -8.61 -14.74 -5.48
N LEU A 84 -8.31 -16.03 -5.68
CA LEU A 84 -7.76 -16.89 -4.63
C LEU A 84 -6.38 -16.37 -4.16
N VAL A 85 -5.48 -16.04 -5.09
CA VAL A 85 -4.17 -15.46 -4.75
C VAL A 85 -4.34 -14.15 -3.99
N ASN A 86 -5.22 -13.25 -4.46
CA ASN A 86 -5.47 -11.98 -3.80
C ASN A 86 -5.92 -12.18 -2.35
N LEU A 87 -6.86 -13.08 -2.12
CA LEU A 87 -7.35 -13.40 -0.78
C LEU A 87 -6.28 -14.04 0.11
N LEU A 88 -5.48 -14.99 -0.42
CA LEU A 88 -4.40 -15.62 0.35
C LEU A 88 -3.32 -14.61 0.75
N VAL A 89 -2.97 -13.68 -0.15
CA VAL A 89 -2.04 -12.58 0.16
C VAL A 89 -2.63 -11.68 1.24
N HIS A 90 -3.92 -11.33 1.17
CA HIS A 90 -4.59 -10.54 2.20
C HIS A 90 -4.61 -11.25 3.58
N CYS A 91 -4.90 -12.55 3.62
CA CYS A 91 -4.81 -13.33 4.84
C CYS A 91 -3.39 -13.30 5.43
N THR A 92 -2.38 -13.44 4.58
CA THR A 92 -0.96 -13.32 4.99
C THR A 92 -0.66 -11.92 5.55
N ASN A 93 -1.19 -10.87 4.91
CA ASN A 93 -1.09 -9.50 5.39
C ASN A 93 -1.70 -9.33 6.78
N ALA A 94 -2.87 -9.89 7.03
CA ALA A 94 -3.49 -9.85 8.36
C ALA A 94 -2.63 -10.53 9.44
N LEU A 95 -2.01 -11.67 9.10
CA LEU A 95 -1.07 -12.34 10.01
C LEU A 95 0.19 -11.50 10.26
N LEU A 96 0.71 -10.81 9.25
CA LEU A 96 1.84 -9.89 9.40
C LEU A 96 1.49 -8.67 10.26
N VAL A 97 0.31 -8.07 10.06
CA VAL A 97 -0.20 -6.99 10.92
C VAL A 97 -0.25 -7.45 12.37
N TRP A 98 -0.77 -8.64 12.64
CA TRP A 98 -0.76 -9.20 13.99
C TRP A 98 0.66 -9.36 14.56
N ARG A 99 1.60 -9.90 13.77
CA ARG A 99 3.01 -10.08 14.18
C ARG A 99 3.68 -8.76 14.48
N ILE A 100 3.48 -7.74 13.65
CA ILE A 100 4.01 -6.40 13.82
C ILE A 100 3.41 -5.73 15.06
N ALA A 101 2.09 -5.80 15.24
CA ALA A 101 1.40 -5.24 16.40
C ALA A 101 1.90 -5.87 17.72
N ARG A 102 2.15 -7.18 17.73
CA ARG A 102 2.77 -7.87 18.86
C ARG A 102 4.21 -7.42 19.11
N LEU A 103 5.02 -7.29 18.05
CA LEU A 103 6.39 -6.80 18.14
C LEU A 103 6.45 -5.40 18.77
N TRP A 104 5.44 -4.57 18.45
CA TRP A 104 5.30 -3.23 19.02
C TRP A 104 4.63 -3.21 20.40
N ARG A 105 4.34 -4.38 20.96
CA ARG A 105 3.68 -4.53 22.25
C ARG A 105 2.35 -3.77 22.36
N LEU A 106 1.63 -3.62 21.22
CA LEU A 106 0.34 -2.95 21.23
C LEU A 106 -0.66 -3.76 22.05
N PRO A 107 -1.42 -3.14 22.96
CA PRO A 107 -2.57 -3.78 23.58
C PRO A 107 -3.54 -4.19 22.46
N ALA A 108 -4.25 -5.29 22.65
CA ALA A 108 -5.23 -5.76 21.65
C ALA A 108 -4.66 -6.05 20.24
N ALA A 109 -3.37 -6.41 20.10
CA ALA A 109 -2.70 -6.67 18.82
C ALA A 109 -3.47 -7.61 17.88
N TRP A 110 -4.19 -8.60 18.43
CA TRP A 110 -5.02 -9.51 17.64
C TRP A 110 -6.25 -8.81 17.07
N TRP A 111 -6.90 -7.92 17.84
CA TRP A 111 -8.06 -7.16 17.40
C TRP A 111 -7.72 -6.15 16.30
N VAL A 112 -6.52 -5.55 16.36
CA VAL A 112 -6.00 -4.70 15.27
C VAL A 112 -5.91 -5.49 13.98
N ALA A 113 -5.38 -6.71 14.03
CA ALA A 113 -5.29 -7.58 12.86
C ALA A 113 -6.65 -8.09 12.39
N ALA A 114 -7.56 -8.41 13.32
CA ALA A 114 -8.92 -8.82 12.99
C ALA A 114 -9.69 -7.69 12.30
N LEU A 115 -9.58 -6.45 12.80
CA LEU A 115 -10.17 -5.30 12.14
C LEU A 115 -9.61 -5.10 10.74
N PHE A 116 -8.28 -5.17 10.57
CA PHE A 116 -7.64 -5.10 9.24
C PHE A 116 -8.17 -6.20 8.32
N ALA A 117 -8.26 -7.44 8.83
CA ALA A 117 -8.67 -8.61 8.04
C ALA A 117 -10.09 -8.50 7.46
N VAL A 118 -11.01 -7.85 8.20
CA VAL A 118 -12.44 -7.78 7.83
C VAL A 118 -12.89 -6.38 7.41
N HIS A 119 -11.98 -5.40 7.34
CA HIS A 119 -12.35 -4.00 7.16
C HIS A 119 -13.00 -3.74 5.80
N PRO A 120 -14.18 -3.10 5.73
CA PRO A 120 -14.91 -2.91 4.48
C PRO A 120 -14.13 -2.12 3.41
N VAL A 121 -13.16 -1.31 3.79
CA VAL A 121 -12.29 -0.57 2.85
C VAL A 121 -11.51 -1.52 1.92
N ASN A 122 -11.31 -2.78 2.32
CA ASN A 122 -10.62 -3.80 1.52
C ASN A 122 -11.51 -4.46 0.45
N VAL A 123 -12.82 -4.21 0.45
CA VAL A 123 -13.76 -4.86 -0.48
C VAL A 123 -13.36 -4.65 -1.93
N GLN A 124 -13.07 -3.41 -2.32
CA GLN A 124 -12.63 -3.10 -3.69
C GLN A 124 -11.34 -3.84 -4.04
N THR A 125 -10.33 -3.76 -3.16
CA THR A 125 -9.02 -4.42 -3.36
C THR A 125 -9.16 -5.93 -3.53
N LEU A 126 -10.08 -6.57 -2.82
CA LEU A 126 -10.24 -8.03 -2.85
C LEU A 126 -11.23 -8.50 -3.93
N SER A 127 -12.13 -7.62 -4.38
CA SER A 127 -13.08 -7.93 -5.45
C SER A 127 -12.49 -7.78 -6.86
N TRP A 128 -11.40 -7.01 -7.01
CA TRP A 128 -10.75 -6.79 -8.31
C TRP A 128 -9.40 -7.51 -8.36
N ALA A 129 -9.21 -8.35 -9.36
CA ALA A 129 -7.94 -9.03 -9.57
C ALA A 129 -6.80 -8.04 -9.91
N ALA A 130 -7.11 -6.95 -10.65
CA ALA A 130 -6.17 -5.88 -10.96
C ALA A 130 -5.70 -5.11 -9.71
N GLU A 131 -6.51 -5.09 -8.63
CA GLU A 131 -6.14 -4.44 -7.37
C GLU A 131 -5.22 -5.28 -6.47
N GLN A 132 -4.82 -6.48 -6.90
CA GLN A 132 -3.75 -7.25 -6.23
C GLN A 132 -2.46 -6.43 -6.05
N LYS A 133 -2.23 -5.40 -6.87
CA LYS A 133 -1.14 -4.44 -6.65
C LYS A 133 -1.12 -3.87 -5.23
N ASN A 134 -2.29 -3.68 -4.60
CA ASN A 134 -2.40 -3.20 -3.23
C ASN A 134 -1.98 -4.28 -2.21
N THR A 135 -2.48 -5.50 -2.35
CA THR A 135 -2.19 -6.59 -1.41
C THR A 135 -0.72 -7.02 -1.46
N TRP A 136 -0.15 -7.13 -2.67
CA TRP A 136 1.27 -7.44 -2.84
C TRP A 136 2.19 -6.32 -2.35
N SER A 137 1.90 -5.07 -2.69
CA SER A 137 2.71 -3.95 -2.21
C SER A 137 2.67 -3.83 -0.69
N PHE A 138 1.50 -4.04 -0.07
CA PHE A 138 1.37 -4.06 1.39
C PHE A 138 2.13 -5.24 2.01
N LEU A 139 2.08 -6.44 1.41
CA LEU A 139 2.86 -7.60 1.87
C LEU A 139 4.35 -7.26 1.98
N PHE A 140 4.92 -6.76 0.90
CA PHE A 140 6.33 -6.42 0.86
C PHE A 140 6.66 -5.23 1.77
N MET A 141 5.78 -4.23 1.88
CA MET A 141 5.93 -3.12 2.82
C MET A 141 5.93 -3.60 4.27
N ALA A 142 5.02 -4.49 4.65
CA ALA A 142 4.93 -5.05 5.99
C ALA A 142 6.15 -5.94 6.32
N LEU A 143 6.64 -6.72 5.35
CA LEU A 143 7.88 -7.47 5.47
C LEU A 143 9.10 -6.56 5.64
N ALA A 144 9.16 -5.47 4.87
CA ALA A 144 10.22 -4.47 5.00
C ALA A 144 10.24 -3.84 6.40
N LEU A 145 9.07 -3.47 6.90
CA LEU A 145 8.90 -2.92 8.25
C LEU A 145 9.33 -3.93 9.33
N PHE A 146 8.86 -5.16 9.22
CA PHE A 146 9.22 -6.23 10.16
C PHE A 146 10.72 -6.52 10.17
N ALA A 147 11.35 -6.58 8.99
CA ALA A 147 12.78 -6.79 8.86
C ALA A 147 13.59 -5.59 9.38
N PHE A 148 13.12 -4.37 9.16
CA PHE A 148 13.78 -3.16 9.68
C PHE A 148 13.71 -3.10 11.22
N ASP A 149 12.58 -3.42 11.84
CA ASP A 149 12.46 -3.52 13.30
C ASP A 149 13.40 -4.58 13.86
N LYS A 150 13.53 -5.72 13.17
CA LYS A 150 14.50 -6.76 13.56
C LYS A 150 15.95 -6.26 13.46
N HIS A 151 16.29 -5.52 12.39
CA HIS A 151 17.58 -4.87 12.25
C HIS A 151 17.88 -3.90 13.40
N THR A 152 16.92 -3.04 13.75
CA THR A 152 17.11 -2.07 14.84
C THR A 152 17.33 -2.74 16.19
N ALA A 153 16.66 -3.87 16.44
CA ALA A 153 16.79 -4.64 17.67
C ALA A 153 18.10 -5.43 17.78
N ARG A 154 18.58 -6.00 16.67
CA ARG A 154 19.73 -6.92 16.65
C ARG A 154 20.99 -6.33 16.03
N ARG A 155 20.92 -5.14 15.41
CA ARG A 155 21.99 -4.50 14.62
C ARG A 155 22.52 -5.40 13.49
N ASP A 156 21.65 -6.25 12.95
CA ASP A 156 21.97 -7.23 11.92
C ASP A 156 21.82 -6.63 10.52
N TRP A 157 22.91 -6.58 9.76
CA TRP A 157 22.93 -6.01 8.41
C TRP A 157 22.06 -6.83 7.41
N ARG A 158 21.92 -8.14 7.62
CA ARG A 158 21.09 -9.00 6.76
C ARG A 158 19.63 -8.59 6.85
N SER A 159 19.14 -8.33 8.06
CA SER A 159 17.78 -7.81 8.25
C SER A 159 17.58 -6.44 7.60
N TYR A 160 18.61 -5.57 7.60
CA TYR A 160 18.55 -4.31 6.87
C TYR A 160 18.47 -4.52 5.35
N ALA A 161 19.29 -5.40 4.79
CA ALA A 161 19.26 -5.73 3.37
C ALA A 161 17.90 -6.33 2.97
N VAL A 162 17.36 -7.25 3.76
CA VAL A 162 16.01 -7.80 3.54
C VAL A 162 14.95 -6.70 3.58
N ALA A 163 15.04 -5.77 4.53
CA ALA A 163 14.10 -4.64 4.60
C ALA A 163 14.16 -3.79 3.33
N PHE A 164 15.36 -3.49 2.83
CA PHE A 164 15.54 -2.70 1.62
C PHE A 164 15.04 -3.45 0.37
N VAL A 165 15.37 -4.73 0.20
CA VAL A 165 14.89 -5.54 -0.93
C VAL A 165 13.36 -5.66 -0.91
N CYS A 166 12.76 -5.91 0.25
CA CYS A 166 11.30 -5.93 0.38
C CYS A 166 10.69 -4.56 0.05
N PHE A 167 11.34 -3.45 0.41
CA PHE A 167 10.86 -2.13 0.05
C PHE A 167 10.91 -1.87 -1.47
N ILE A 168 11.99 -2.27 -2.15
CA ILE A 168 12.06 -2.20 -3.62
C ILE A 168 10.95 -3.05 -4.25
N ALA A 169 10.69 -4.26 -3.72
CA ALA A 169 9.61 -5.11 -4.19
C ALA A 169 8.23 -4.45 -3.96
N ALA A 170 8.02 -3.77 -2.84
CA ALA A 170 6.80 -3.01 -2.58
C ALA A 170 6.59 -1.89 -3.60
N LEU A 171 7.62 -1.09 -3.88
CA LEU A 171 7.61 -0.04 -4.90
C LEU A 171 7.36 -0.59 -6.30
N ALA A 172 7.96 -1.73 -6.62
CA ALA A 172 7.78 -2.43 -7.90
C ALA A 172 6.37 -3.07 -8.05
N CYS A 173 5.60 -3.18 -6.98
CA CYS A 173 4.18 -3.54 -7.02
C CYS A 173 3.26 -2.32 -7.07
N LYS A 174 3.53 -1.28 -6.29
CA LYS A 174 2.75 -0.03 -6.29
C LYS A 174 3.52 1.09 -5.61
N THR A 175 3.62 2.25 -6.27
CA THR A 175 4.41 3.39 -5.79
C THR A 175 3.83 4.04 -4.52
N SER A 176 2.56 3.80 -4.16
CA SER A 176 1.96 4.35 -2.92
C SER A 176 2.77 4.02 -1.66
N THR A 177 3.63 2.99 -1.69
CA THR A 177 4.52 2.60 -0.59
C THR A 177 5.72 3.54 -0.38
N VAL A 178 5.88 4.60 -1.18
CA VAL A 178 6.91 5.67 -0.99
C VAL A 178 6.85 6.33 0.39
N CYS A 179 5.73 6.21 1.11
CA CYS A 179 5.59 6.71 2.47
C CYS A 179 6.39 5.90 3.52
N LEU A 180 6.81 4.67 3.21
CA LEU A 180 7.49 3.80 4.17
C LEU A 180 8.75 4.42 4.80
N PRO A 181 9.67 5.08 4.08
CA PRO A 181 10.85 5.69 4.71
C PRO A 181 10.51 6.73 5.79
N VAL A 182 9.44 7.51 5.60
CA VAL A 182 8.95 8.47 6.60
C VAL A 182 8.47 7.72 7.85
N PHE A 183 7.70 6.66 7.66
CA PHE A 183 7.22 5.82 8.75
C PHE A 183 8.37 5.13 9.52
N LEU A 184 9.37 4.61 8.79
CA LEU A 184 10.58 4.04 9.39
C LEU A 184 11.39 5.11 10.15
N ALA A 185 11.47 6.33 9.62
CA ALA A 185 12.16 7.43 10.29
C ALA A 185 11.50 7.78 11.63
N MET A 186 10.17 7.93 11.62
CA MET A 186 9.39 8.15 12.84
C MET A 186 9.62 6.99 13.83
N ARG A 187 9.44 5.76 13.38
CA ARG A 187 9.63 4.55 14.20
C ARG A 187 11.04 4.47 14.82
N TYR A 188 12.08 4.76 14.02
CA TYR A 188 13.47 4.73 14.47
C TYR A 188 13.77 5.86 15.46
N ALA A 189 13.23 7.05 15.22
CA ALA A 189 13.33 8.18 16.14
C ALA A 189 12.76 7.83 17.53
N PHE A 190 11.57 7.24 17.55
CA PHE A 190 10.89 6.87 18.79
C PHE A 190 11.57 5.72 19.53
N THR A 191 11.96 4.66 18.83
CA THR A 191 12.46 3.45 19.49
C THR A 191 13.91 3.52 19.90
N GLN A 192 14.73 4.23 19.12
CA GLN A 192 16.18 4.32 19.33
C GLN A 192 16.63 5.68 19.86
N ARG A 193 15.71 6.63 20.06
CA ARG A 193 16.03 8.04 20.40
C ARG A 193 17.12 8.62 19.47
N ALA A 194 17.11 8.18 18.21
CA ALA A 194 18.13 8.55 17.23
C ALA A 194 17.99 10.03 16.85
N ASN A 195 19.12 10.71 16.70
CA ASN A 195 19.11 12.08 16.17
C ASN A 195 18.85 12.09 14.66
N ALA A 196 18.47 13.26 14.13
CA ALA A 196 18.08 13.43 12.73
C ALA A 196 19.18 12.95 11.75
N ARG A 197 20.47 13.19 12.07
CA ARG A 197 21.59 12.77 11.23
C ARG A 197 21.68 11.24 11.14
N ALA A 198 21.57 10.52 12.25
CA ALA A 198 21.60 9.05 12.28
C ALA A 198 20.41 8.46 11.52
N ILE A 199 19.20 9.06 11.64
CA ILE A 199 18.01 8.67 10.92
C ILE A 199 18.24 8.85 9.41
N LEU A 200 18.70 10.04 9.01
CA LEU A 200 18.91 10.37 7.60
C LEU A 200 19.94 9.44 6.96
N LEU A 201 21.11 9.26 7.58
CA LEU A 201 22.16 8.39 7.04
C LEU A 201 21.70 6.95 6.89
N LYS A 202 20.95 6.42 7.86
CA LYS A 202 20.44 5.05 7.80
C LYS A 202 19.34 4.84 6.76
N LEU A 203 18.47 5.82 6.57
CA LEU A 203 17.32 5.71 5.67
C LEU A 203 17.53 6.37 4.31
N MET A 204 18.69 7.00 4.07
CA MET A 204 19.00 7.62 2.79
C MET A 204 18.74 6.69 1.58
N PRO A 205 19.16 5.41 1.58
CA PRO A 205 18.85 4.52 0.46
C PRO A 205 17.36 4.32 0.23
N PHE A 206 16.57 4.25 1.31
CA PHE A 206 15.10 4.14 1.21
C PHE A 206 14.48 5.41 0.65
N PHE A 207 14.92 6.59 1.09
CA PHE A 207 14.46 7.87 0.54
C PHE A 207 14.84 8.04 -0.93
N ALA A 208 16.07 7.65 -1.30
CA ALA A 208 16.52 7.70 -2.69
C ALA A 208 15.68 6.78 -3.60
N ALA A 209 15.41 5.56 -3.16
CA ALA A 209 14.54 4.62 -3.89
C ALA A 209 13.10 5.15 -4.00
N ALA A 210 12.54 5.71 -2.92
CA ALA A 210 11.21 6.32 -2.92
C ALA A 210 11.13 7.49 -3.90
N PHE A 211 12.15 8.36 -3.91
CA PHE A 211 12.24 9.49 -4.83
C PHE A 211 12.31 9.03 -6.29
N ALA A 212 13.19 8.07 -6.59
CA ALA A 212 13.32 7.52 -7.93
C ALA A 212 12.00 6.88 -8.42
N ALA A 213 11.34 6.10 -7.57
CA ALA A 213 10.03 5.52 -7.90
C ALA A 213 8.95 6.60 -8.11
N GLY A 214 8.95 7.64 -7.28
CA GLY A 214 8.03 8.77 -7.43
C GLY A 214 8.21 9.51 -8.75
N VAL A 215 9.45 9.84 -9.14
CA VAL A 215 9.77 10.47 -10.43
C VAL A 215 9.37 9.58 -11.60
N THR A 216 9.66 8.28 -11.53
CA THR A 216 9.25 7.30 -12.56
C THR A 216 7.73 7.27 -12.70
N THR A 217 7.00 7.20 -11.60
CA THR A 217 5.53 7.19 -11.64
C THR A 217 4.98 8.49 -12.23
N MET A 218 5.50 9.65 -11.83
CA MET A 218 5.09 10.93 -12.41
C MET A 218 5.26 10.95 -13.93
N TRP A 219 6.38 10.40 -14.43
CA TRP A 219 6.62 10.31 -15.86
C TRP A 219 5.59 9.43 -16.56
N PHE A 220 5.27 8.25 -16.00
CA PHE A 220 4.27 7.33 -16.57
C PHE A 220 2.86 7.94 -16.54
N GLU A 221 2.43 8.56 -15.44
CA GLU A 221 1.15 9.24 -15.32
C GLU A 221 0.99 10.35 -16.36
N GLN A 222 2.05 11.13 -16.60
CA GLN A 222 2.01 12.21 -17.59
C GLN A 222 2.01 11.72 -19.05
N ASN A 223 2.71 10.63 -19.35
CA ASN A 223 2.95 10.22 -20.73
C ASN A 223 2.14 9.00 -21.17
N ARG A 224 1.63 8.18 -20.24
CA ARG A 224 0.88 6.95 -20.54
C ARG A 224 -0.56 6.98 -20.09
N VAL A 225 -0.85 7.47 -18.91
CA VAL A 225 -2.22 7.53 -18.38
C VAL A 225 -2.98 8.77 -18.89
N GLY A 226 -2.27 9.78 -19.35
CA GLY A 226 -2.89 11.00 -19.87
C GLY A 226 -3.41 11.95 -18.78
N ALA A 227 -2.89 11.83 -17.54
CA ALA A 227 -3.25 12.69 -16.41
C ALA A 227 -2.91 14.20 -16.61
N LYS A 228 -2.41 14.57 -17.80
CA LYS A 228 -2.04 15.95 -18.13
C LYS A 228 -3.18 16.94 -18.05
N SER A 229 -4.44 16.51 -18.30
CA SER A 229 -5.55 17.45 -18.47
C SER A 229 -6.07 18.01 -17.13
N LEU A 230 -6.19 17.21 -16.09
CA LEU A 230 -6.77 17.66 -14.81
C LEU A 230 -5.77 18.37 -13.91
N MET A 231 -4.54 17.81 -13.80
CA MET A 231 -3.50 18.39 -12.94
C MET A 231 -2.86 19.66 -13.52
N SER A 232 -2.85 19.83 -14.84
CA SER A 232 -2.27 21.03 -15.48
C SER A 232 -3.08 22.30 -15.23
N THR A 233 -4.37 22.19 -14.96
CA THR A 233 -5.26 23.31 -14.70
C THR A 233 -5.20 23.83 -13.25
N LEU A 234 -4.71 23.02 -12.30
CA LEU A 234 -4.66 23.38 -10.91
C LEU A 234 -3.37 24.13 -10.55
N SER A 235 -3.50 25.26 -9.85
CA SER A 235 -2.38 25.96 -9.22
C SER A 235 -1.70 25.11 -8.13
N LEU A 236 -0.48 25.47 -7.75
CA LEU A 236 0.24 24.77 -6.68
C LEU A 236 -0.57 24.74 -5.37
N TRP A 237 -1.24 25.84 -5.04
CA TRP A 237 -2.08 25.94 -3.85
C TRP A 237 -3.26 25.01 -3.89
N GLN A 238 -3.99 24.95 -5.02
CA GLN A 238 -5.09 24.00 -5.21
C GLN A 238 -4.66 22.54 -5.09
N ARG A 239 -3.44 22.21 -5.55
CA ARG A 239 -2.87 20.86 -5.38
C ARG A 239 -2.59 20.55 -3.91
N ILE A 240 -2.08 21.51 -3.14
CA ILE A 240 -1.84 21.36 -1.69
C ILE A 240 -3.18 21.16 -0.96
N GLU A 241 -4.17 21.99 -1.26
CA GLU A 241 -5.52 21.88 -0.70
C GLU A 241 -6.15 20.51 -1.00
N ALA A 242 -6.13 20.08 -2.27
CA ALA A 242 -6.66 18.80 -2.69
C ALA A 242 -5.93 17.62 -2.00
N SER A 243 -4.61 17.71 -1.81
CA SER A 243 -3.83 16.69 -1.10
C SER A 243 -4.20 16.61 0.38
N GLY A 244 -4.40 17.75 1.04
CA GLY A 244 -4.85 17.80 2.42
C GLY A 244 -6.27 17.25 2.60
N ALA A 245 -7.17 17.64 1.71
CA ALA A 245 -8.55 17.14 1.69
C ALA A 245 -8.59 15.62 1.44
N ALA A 246 -7.77 15.10 0.52
CA ALA A 246 -7.64 13.67 0.26
C ALA A 246 -7.23 12.89 1.49
N PHE A 247 -6.24 13.40 2.25
CA PHE A 247 -5.81 12.75 3.48
C PHE A 247 -6.97 12.57 4.49
N TRP A 248 -7.71 13.65 4.74
CA TRP A 248 -8.84 13.60 5.68
C TRP A 248 -9.98 12.73 5.18
N PHE A 249 -10.27 12.79 3.88
CA PHE A 249 -11.25 11.93 3.25
C PHE A 249 -10.92 10.44 3.43
N TYR A 250 -9.69 10.04 3.14
CA TYR A 250 -9.29 8.63 3.32
C TYR A 250 -9.25 8.22 4.79
N LEU A 251 -8.86 9.14 5.69
CA LEU A 251 -8.90 8.88 7.13
C LEU A 251 -10.35 8.69 7.62
N GLU A 252 -11.28 9.52 7.15
CA GLU A 252 -12.71 9.36 7.43
C GLU A 252 -13.21 7.99 6.96
N LYS A 253 -12.93 7.61 5.71
CA LYS A 253 -13.37 6.31 5.17
C LYS A 253 -12.70 5.12 5.86
N ALA A 254 -11.50 5.29 6.38
CA ALA A 254 -10.82 4.27 7.17
C ALA A 254 -11.40 4.14 8.60
N LEU A 255 -11.93 5.20 9.18
CA LEU A 255 -12.53 5.19 10.52
C LEU A 255 -14.04 4.92 10.48
N LEU A 256 -14.72 5.46 9.47
CA LEU A 256 -16.16 5.36 9.25
C LEU A 256 -16.41 4.84 7.82
N PRO A 257 -16.38 3.53 7.60
CA PRO A 257 -16.49 2.93 6.26
C PRO A 257 -17.92 2.92 5.72
N VAL A 258 -18.54 4.11 5.66
CA VAL A 258 -19.89 4.33 5.13
C VAL A 258 -19.83 5.01 3.76
N HIS A 259 -20.81 4.73 2.90
CA HIS A 259 -20.89 5.26 1.53
C HIS A 259 -19.61 5.00 0.73
N LEU A 260 -19.06 3.77 0.84
CA LEU A 260 -17.91 3.36 0.03
C LEU A 260 -18.36 3.12 -1.41
N THR A 261 -17.69 3.79 -2.35
CA THR A 261 -17.89 3.59 -3.79
C THR A 261 -16.55 3.33 -4.47
N PRO A 262 -16.53 2.53 -5.55
CA PRO A 262 -15.30 2.29 -6.31
C PRO A 262 -14.69 3.57 -6.90
N MET A 263 -15.53 4.54 -7.28
CA MET A 263 -15.13 5.83 -7.85
C MET A 263 -15.95 6.95 -7.22
N TYR A 264 -15.27 7.97 -6.75
CA TYR A 264 -15.87 9.20 -6.21
C TYR A 264 -15.79 10.29 -7.28
N GLN A 265 -16.90 10.47 -8.04
CA GLN A 265 -16.97 11.48 -9.10
C GLN A 265 -17.06 12.89 -8.52
N GLY A 266 -16.43 13.85 -9.20
CA GLY A 266 -16.50 15.28 -8.83
C GLY A 266 -15.80 15.64 -7.52
N TRP A 267 -15.06 14.71 -6.92
CA TRP A 267 -14.45 14.93 -5.61
C TRP A 267 -13.43 16.08 -5.62
N VAL A 268 -12.60 16.19 -6.66
CA VAL A 268 -11.62 17.27 -6.79
C VAL A 268 -12.30 18.64 -6.94
N ASP A 269 -13.36 18.72 -7.72
CA ASP A 269 -14.08 19.98 -7.97
C ASP A 269 -14.81 20.47 -6.71
N SER A 270 -15.41 19.56 -5.94
CA SER A 270 -16.15 19.90 -4.72
C SER A 270 -15.23 20.26 -3.55
N THR A 271 -14.04 19.69 -3.46
CA THR A 271 -13.12 19.93 -2.34
C THR A 271 -12.18 21.12 -2.56
N ALA A 272 -11.73 21.36 -3.80
CA ALA A 272 -10.89 22.51 -4.12
C ALA A 272 -11.64 23.85 -3.99
N SER A 273 -12.97 23.84 -4.03
CA SER A 273 -13.79 25.05 -3.93
C SER A 273 -14.34 25.35 -2.54
N SER A 274 -14.36 24.40 -1.60
CA SER A 274 -15.16 24.54 -0.37
C SER A 274 -14.37 24.72 0.94
N HIS A 275 -13.10 24.34 1.00
CA HIS A 275 -12.40 24.27 2.30
C HIS A 275 -11.09 25.06 2.39
N GLY A 276 -10.57 25.63 1.31
CA GLY A 276 -9.34 26.41 1.29
C GLY A 276 -8.14 25.64 1.83
N LEU A 277 -7.17 26.34 2.40
CA LEU A 277 -5.95 25.75 2.97
C LEU A 277 -6.18 24.96 4.27
N LEU A 278 -7.38 25.01 4.85
CA LEU A 278 -7.68 24.44 6.17
C LEU A 278 -7.32 22.94 6.29
N PRO A 279 -7.67 22.04 5.36
CA PRO A 279 -7.30 20.63 5.47
C PRO A 279 -5.79 20.40 5.51
N GLY A 280 -5.03 21.12 4.69
CA GLY A 280 -3.56 21.04 4.66
C GLY A 280 -2.92 21.56 5.95
N LEU A 281 -3.42 22.68 6.49
CA LEU A 281 -2.98 23.24 7.77
C LEU A 281 -3.28 22.31 8.94
N LEU A 282 -4.48 21.71 9.00
CA LEU A 282 -4.84 20.75 10.03
C LEU A 282 -3.94 19.51 9.98
N LEU A 283 -3.60 19.03 8.78
CA LEU A 283 -2.65 17.93 8.63
C LEU A 283 -1.26 18.31 9.15
N ALA A 284 -0.75 19.50 8.78
CA ALA A 284 0.53 19.98 9.25
C ALA A 284 0.56 20.14 10.78
N ILE A 285 -0.49 20.72 11.36
CA ILE A 285 -0.66 20.87 12.83
C ILE A 285 -0.69 19.47 13.49
N ALA A 286 -1.45 18.52 12.96
CA ALA A 286 -1.53 17.16 13.50
C ALA A 286 -0.16 16.47 13.49
N LEU A 287 0.60 16.58 12.40
CA LEU A 287 1.95 16.02 12.29
C LEU A 287 2.93 16.67 13.28
N VAL A 288 2.90 17.99 13.41
CA VAL A 288 3.71 18.73 14.39
C VAL A 288 3.31 18.35 15.81
N ALA A 289 2.03 18.30 16.13
CA ALA A 289 1.53 17.89 17.44
C ALA A 289 1.95 16.47 17.78
N CYS A 290 1.82 15.51 16.86
CA CYS A 290 2.32 14.16 17.02
C CYS A 290 3.82 14.14 17.30
N ALA A 291 4.62 14.93 16.55
CA ALA A 291 6.05 15.03 16.74
C ALA A 291 6.45 15.64 18.10
N LEU A 292 5.69 16.61 18.60
CA LEU A 292 5.92 17.24 19.91
C LEU A 292 5.49 16.33 21.06
N LEU A 293 4.28 15.75 20.99
CA LEU A 293 3.76 14.83 22.00
C LEU A 293 4.65 13.59 22.14
N SER A 294 5.23 13.15 21.06
CA SER A 294 6.15 12.02 21.05
C SER A 294 7.40 12.26 21.90
N ARG A 295 7.85 13.51 22.05
CA ARG A 295 8.99 13.87 22.89
C ARG A 295 8.67 13.81 24.39
N HIS A 296 7.37 13.85 24.75
CA HIS A 296 6.91 13.85 26.15
C HIS A 296 6.48 12.46 26.65
N ILE A 297 6.22 11.52 25.74
CA ILE A 297 5.76 10.14 26.07
C ILE A 297 6.94 9.16 26.16
N GLY A 298 8.13 9.54 25.78
CA GLY A 298 9.41 8.77 25.89
C GLY A 298 10.30 9.31 26.96
#